data_a667376f3168fc98b246a944e4351fa6
#
_entry.id   a667376f3168fc98b246a944e4351fa6
#
_cell.length_a   1.000
_cell.length_b   1.000
_cell.length_c   1.000
_cell.angle_alpha   90.00
_cell.angle_beta   90.00
_cell.angle_gamma   90.00
#
_symmetry.space_group_name_H-M   'P 1'
#
loop_
_entity.id
_entity.type
_entity.pdbx_description
1 polymer ?
#
loop_
_entity_poly.entity_id
_entity_poly.type
_entity_poly.pdbx_seq_one_letter_code
_entity_poly.pdbx_strand_id
1 'polypeptide(L)'
;MPATTTAETTRYVAAQPHTRPAPAYTPVRRAVPLFALTALLATGQMYTPIPMFTHMEASWNVGVGPMTWIISAFAFGYAGGFVLFGPMADRFGQKRVLVAGLIAAGVVTLLTGLAPTLGTALPLRVLQGLAIGAIPPAMTAYATTRIAPARRAVAVTTIITAFLAATVIAQLASQTAVRYVEWRWVFIASAALFGLVALAASRAMAPDAPGGGASLAGSYAAIPRVLRIARLLPMLAAGALAMAAMVAVYTGIELTGIVTGSGPLLALRASALPVMIALPFLAIPLSRLARPDQVVLGTGVAALAMVAAAFAGEHLVALAVLLAVLVGGLGVAAPVITQTAGELGGEHRAAATSVSMFSFYVGATVGPLAARAAAVHGFPALAWTLAVMLVVAAGLALWGKKIQTSRD
;
A
#
# COMPACT_ATOMS: atom_id res chain seq x y z
N MET A 1 68.87 52.42 -24.90
CA MET A 1 67.40 52.58 -24.60
C MET A 1 66.82 51.20 -24.47
N PRO A 2 66.45 50.74 -23.28
CA PRO A 2 65.75 49.48 -23.09
C PRO A 2 64.26 49.71 -23.10
N ALA A 3 63.53 48.81 -23.78
CA ALA A 3 62.12 48.77 -23.92
C ALA A 3 61.48 48.24 -22.60
N THR A 4 60.57 48.99 -22.00
CA THR A 4 59.76 48.59 -20.85
C THR A 4 58.57 47.76 -21.30
N THR A 5 58.61 46.48 -20.97
CA THR A 5 57.48 45.53 -21.17
C THR A 5 56.55 45.67 -19.98
N THR A 6 55.37 46.25 -20.18
CA THR A 6 54.32 46.28 -19.21
C THR A 6 53.58 44.93 -19.16
N ALA A 7 53.77 44.20 -18.08
CA ALA A 7 53.03 42.96 -17.82
C ALA A 7 51.62 43.31 -17.32
N GLU A 8 50.61 43.06 -18.15
CA GLU A 8 49.19 43.10 -17.76
C GLU A 8 48.86 41.91 -16.84
N THR A 9 48.69 42.19 -15.56
CA THR A 9 48.31 41.18 -14.59
C THR A 9 46.80 40.98 -14.69
N THR A 10 46.38 40.00 -15.50
CA THR A 10 44.97 39.58 -15.54
C THR A 10 44.59 38.95 -14.19
N ARG A 11 43.86 39.71 -13.36
CA ARG A 11 43.24 39.21 -12.11
C ARG A 11 42.21 38.18 -12.48
N TYR A 12 42.52 36.89 -12.32
CA TYR A 12 41.58 35.78 -12.29
C TYR A 12 40.66 36.02 -11.06
N VAL A 13 39.45 36.54 -11.27
CA VAL A 13 38.37 36.54 -10.28
C VAL A 13 37.90 35.09 -10.18
N ALA A 14 38.43 34.40 -9.19
CA ALA A 14 37.94 33.05 -8.86
C ALA A 14 36.42 33.15 -8.61
N ALA A 15 35.63 32.58 -9.51
CA ALA A 15 34.18 32.45 -9.32
C ALA A 15 33.94 31.71 -7.99
N GLN A 16 33.36 32.41 -7.02
CA GLN A 16 32.97 31.79 -5.75
C GLN A 16 32.06 30.61 -6.07
N PRO A 17 32.34 29.40 -5.54
CA PRO A 17 31.45 28.29 -5.72
C PRO A 17 30.10 28.69 -5.14
N HIS A 18 29.08 28.76 -6.00
CA HIS A 18 27.69 28.95 -5.55
C HIS A 18 27.37 27.82 -4.60
N THR A 19 27.53 28.05 -3.29
CA THR A 19 27.13 27.12 -2.25
C THR A 19 25.62 26.98 -2.35
N ARG A 20 25.17 25.88 -2.97
CA ARG A 20 23.74 25.53 -2.94
C ARG A 20 23.32 25.50 -1.46
N PRO A 21 22.29 26.23 -1.08
CA PRO A 21 21.82 26.21 0.31
C PRO A 21 21.57 24.75 0.71
N ALA A 22 22.05 24.38 1.90
CA ALA A 22 21.90 23.02 2.42
C ALA A 22 20.42 22.63 2.38
N PRO A 23 20.09 21.42 1.94
CA PRO A 23 18.71 20.98 1.84
C PRO A 23 18.03 21.05 3.21
N ALA A 24 16.91 21.78 3.29
CA ALA A 24 16.11 21.85 4.51
C ALA A 24 15.51 20.45 4.79
N TYR A 25 15.95 19.81 5.87
CA TYR A 25 15.42 18.53 6.31
C TYR A 25 14.30 18.71 7.33
N THR A 26 13.27 17.87 7.23
CA THR A 26 12.23 17.78 8.25
C THR A 26 12.75 16.97 9.43
N PRO A 27 12.64 17.48 10.68
CA PRO A 27 13.03 16.73 11.87
C PRO A 27 12.24 15.42 12.01
N VAL A 28 12.92 14.30 12.25
CA VAL A 28 12.32 12.96 12.35
C VAL A 28 11.22 12.90 13.41
N ARG A 29 11.39 13.58 14.53
CA ARG A 29 10.38 13.66 15.61
C ARG A 29 9.02 14.21 15.15
N ARG A 30 9.00 15.02 14.09
CA ARG A 30 7.75 15.53 13.47
C ARG A 30 7.29 14.64 12.31
N ALA A 31 8.23 14.13 11.52
CA ALA A 31 7.93 13.35 10.34
C ALA A 31 7.37 11.95 10.66
N VAL A 32 7.98 11.24 11.63
CA VAL A 32 7.62 9.85 11.96
C VAL A 32 6.15 9.71 12.41
N PRO A 33 5.64 10.45 13.41
CA PRO A 33 4.24 10.32 13.81
C PRO A 33 3.28 10.79 12.71
N LEU A 34 3.64 11.82 11.94
CA LEU A 34 2.85 12.29 10.82
C LEU A 34 2.74 11.23 9.72
N PHE A 35 3.85 10.59 9.35
CA PHE A 35 3.87 9.52 8.35
C PHE A 35 3.12 8.28 8.83
N ALA A 36 3.30 7.88 10.08
CA ALA A 36 2.58 6.76 10.66
C ALA A 36 1.06 6.99 10.60
N LEU A 37 0.59 8.14 11.08
CA LEU A 37 -0.82 8.48 11.06
C LEU A 37 -1.37 8.60 9.63
N THR A 38 -0.61 9.23 8.72
CA THR A 38 -0.97 9.33 7.31
C THR A 38 -1.13 7.95 6.67
N ALA A 39 -0.17 7.05 6.89
CA ALA A 39 -0.18 5.69 6.34
C ALA A 39 -1.34 4.86 6.89
N LEU A 40 -1.55 4.91 8.20
CA LEU A 40 -2.67 4.23 8.87
C LEU A 40 -4.01 4.72 8.32
N LEU A 41 -4.20 6.03 8.24
CA LEU A 41 -5.44 6.63 7.77
C LEU A 41 -5.69 6.32 6.29
N ALA A 42 -4.69 6.52 5.43
CA ALA A 42 -4.81 6.35 4.00
C ALA A 42 -5.12 4.90 3.60
N THR A 43 -4.26 3.95 4.00
CA THR A 43 -4.45 2.54 3.67
C THR A 43 -5.62 1.93 4.41
N GLY A 44 -5.88 2.41 5.63
CA GLY A 44 -7.00 1.99 6.45
C GLY A 44 -8.35 2.16 5.76
N GLN A 45 -8.53 3.20 4.93
CA GLN A 45 -9.79 3.45 4.23
C GLN A 45 -10.25 2.29 3.32
N MET A 46 -9.32 1.46 2.85
CA MET A 46 -9.67 0.26 2.09
C MET A 46 -10.36 -0.78 2.96
N TYR A 47 -9.90 -0.96 4.21
CA TYR A 47 -10.34 -2.01 5.11
C TYR A 47 -11.46 -1.59 6.07
N THR A 48 -11.59 -0.28 6.30
CA THR A 48 -12.61 0.31 7.19
C THR A 48 -14.05 -0.17 6.91
N PRO A 49 -14.52 -0.33 5.66
CA PRO A 49 -15.90 -0.77 5.40
C PRO A 49 -16.18 -2.24 5.76
N ILE A 50 -15.16 -3.11 5.78
CA ILE A 50 -15.38 -4.56 5.94
C ILE A 50 -16.23 -4.89 7.18
N PRO A 51 -15.90 -4.41 8.39
CA PRO A 51 -16.70 -4.68 9.58
C PRO A 51 -18.05 -3.96 9.61
N MET A 52 -18.31 -3.07 8.66
CA MET A 52 -19.52 -2.26 8.60
C MET A 52 -20.51 -2.74 7.53
N PHE A 53 -20.22 -3.84 6.81
CA PHE A 53 -21.02 -4.31 5.69
C PHE A 53 -22.51 -4.48 6.08
N THR A 54 -22.81 -5.14 7.20
CA THR A 54 -24.17 -5.34 7.67
C THR A 54 -24.92 -4.04 7.98
N HIS A 55 -24.22 -3.04 8.52
CA HIS A 55 -24.80 -1.72 8.79
C HIS A 55 -25.07 -0.93 7.51
N MET A 56 -24.13 -1.03 6.54
CA MET A 56 -24.24 -0.34 5.25
C MET A 56 -25.32 -0.97 4.38
N GLU A 57 -25.40 -2.32 4.34
CA GLU A 57 -26.45 -3.05 3.62
C GLU A 57 -27.84 -2.68 4.11
N ALA A 58 -28.04 -2.64 5.43
CA ALA A 58 -29.30 -2.24 6.02
C ALA A 58 -29.67 -0.79 5.66
N SER A 59 -28.69 0.13 5.67
CA SER A 59 -28.92 1.54 5.32
C SER A 59 -29.27 1.76 3.85
N TRP A 60 -28.73 0.95 2.95
CA TRP A 60 -28.92 1.08 1.49
C TRP A 60 -29.94 0.09 0.93
N ASN A 61 -30.49 -0.78 1.77
CA ASN A 61 -31.45 -1.83 1.40
C ASN A 61 -30.93 -2.71 0.25
N VAL A 62 -29.69 -3.19 0.37
CA VAL A 62 -29.01 -4.08 -0.58
C VAL A 62 -28.45 -5.28 0.16
N GLY A 63 -28.17 -6.40 -0.52
CA GLY A 63 -27.55 -7.55 0.14
C GLY A 63 -26.06 -7.36 0.46
N VAL A 64 -25.52 -8.18 1.38
CA VAL A 64 -24.08 -8.14 1.78
C VAL A 64 -23.15 -8.38 0.59
N GLY A 65 -23.54 -9.28 -0.33
CA GLY A 65 -22.74 -9.60 -1.49
C GLY A 65 -22.30 -8.38 -2.32
N PRO A 66 -23.23 -7.46 -2.70
CA PRO A 66 -22.87 -6.21 -3.37
C PRO A 66 -21.91 -5.30 -2.60
N MET A 67 -21.79 -5.42 -1.27
CA MET A 67 -20.87 -4.61 -0.47
C MET A 67 -19.40 -4.84 -0.84
N THR A 68 -19.05 -6.00 -1.43
CA THR A 68 -17.70 -6.28 -1.90
C THR A 68 -17.21 -5.26 -2.93
N TRP A 69 -18.12 -4.69 -3.73
CA TRP A 69 -17.79 -3.66 -4.70
C TRP A 69 -17.25 -2.37 -4.06
N ILE A 70 -17.62 -2.08 -2.81
CA ILE A 70 -17.10 -0.93 -2.05
C ILE A 70 -15.57 -1.00 -1.91
N ILE A 71 -15.04 -2.19 -1.69
CA ILE A 71 -13.60 -2.42 -1.55
C ILE A 71 -12.94 -2.45 -2.92
N SER A 72 -13.54 -3.19 -3.88
CA SER A 72 -13.01 -3.30 -5.24
C SER A 72 -12.93 -1.94 -5.95
N ALA A 73 -13.97 -1.10 -5.81
CA ALA A 73 -14.00 0.25 -6.38
C ALA A 73 -12.89 1.14 -5.82
N PHE A 74 -12.68 1.09 -4.50
CA PHE A 74 -11.58 1.81 -3.86
C PHE A 74 -10.21 1.29 -4.36
N ALA A 75 -9.99 -0.02 -4.37
CA ALA A 75 -8.73 -0.63 -4.77
C ALA A 75 -8.40 -0.32 -6.24
N PHE A 76 -9.40 -0.31 -7.12
CA PHE A 76 -9.25 0.10 -8.52
C PHE A 76 -8.78 1.56 -8.64
N GLY A 77 -9.44 2.49 -7.94
CA GLY A 77 -9.02 3.89 -7.91
C GLY A 77 -7.62 4.05 -7.31
N TYR A 78 -7.33 3.32 -6.23
CA TYR A 78 -6.04 3.36 -5.54
C TYR A 78 -4.89 2.87 -6.45
N ALA A 79 -5.11 1.79 -7.20
CA ALA A 79 -4.17 1.32 -8.21
C ALA A 79 -3.87 2.41 -9.25
N GLY A 80 -4.91 3.03 -9.82
CA GLY A 80 -4.75 4.14 -10.76
C GLY A 80 -3.98 5.32 -10.18
N GLY A 81 -4.21 5.62 -8.89
CA GLY A 81 -3.53 6.69 -8.17
C GLY A 81 -2.01 6.49 -8.08
N PHE A 82 -1.52 5.28 -7.86
CA PHE A 82 -0.07 5.00 -7.84
C PHE A 82 0.60 5.34 -9.18
N VAL A 83 -0.03 4.96 -10.28
CA VAL A 83 0.50 5.21 -11.62
C VAL A 83 0.44 6.71 -11.96
N LEU A 84 -0.67 7.37 -11.60
CA LEU A 84 -0.88 8.77 -11.93
C LEU A 84 0.00 9.70 -11.10
N PHE A 85 0.04 9.52 -9.79
CA PHE A 85 0.65 10.51 -8.88
C PHE A 85 2.12 10.27 -8.57
N GLY A 86 2.69 9.10 -8.89
CA GLY A 86 4.13 8.86 -8.75
C GLY A 86 4.96 9.90 -9.52
N PRO A 87 4.83 9.97 -10.86
CA PRO A 87 5.51 10.98 -11.68
C PRO A 87 5.12 12.43 -11.33
N MET A 88 3.87 12.65 -10.90
CA MET A 88 3.43 13.99 -10.50
C MET A 88 4.14 14.47 -9.22
N ALA A 89 4.39 13.59 -8.25
CA ALA A 89 5.13 13.92 -7.04
C ALA A 89 6.58 14.34 -7.35
N ASP A 90 7.21 13.70 -8.32
CA ASP A 90 8.56 14.05 -8.76
C ASP A 90 8.59 15.41 -9.50
N ARG A 91 7.56 15.71 -10.28
CA ARG A 91 7.47 16.94 -11.08
C ARG A 91 7.03 18.16 -10.29
N PHE A 92 5.94 18.03 -9.52
CA PHE A 92 5.29 19.16 -8.84
C PHE A 92 5.74 19.33 -7.39
N GLY A 93 6.46 18.36 -6.85
CA GLY A 93 6.95 18.32 -5.48
C GLY A 93 6.16 17.36 -4.59
N GLN A 94 6.90 16.62 -3.78
CA GLN A 94 6.36 15.55 -2.95
C GLN A 94 5.40 16.08 -1.87
N LYS A 95 5.74 17.20 -1.23
CA LYS A 95 4.88 17.83 -0.21
C LYS A 95 3.57 18.33 -0.80
N ARG A 96 3.65 19.03 -1.96
CA ARG A 96 2.45 19.56 -2.63
C ARG A 96 1.48 18.47 -3.01
N VAL A 97 1.99 17.39 -3.65
CA VAL A 97 1.16 16.25 -4.07
C VAL A 97 0.59 15.53 -2.86
N LEU A 98 1.38 15.32 -1.79
CA LEU A 98 0.91 14.70 -0.55
C LEU A 98 -0.22 15.50 0.10
N VAL A 99 -0.04 16.81 0.28
CA VAL A 99 -1.05 17.68 0.92
C VAL A 99 -2.31 17.78 0.06
N ALA A 100 -2.18 17.95 -1.26
CA ALA A 100 -3.32 17.96 -2.17
C ALA A 100 -4.08 16.61 -2.15
N GLY A 101 -3.36 15.48 -2.16
CA GLY A 101 -3.93 14.14 -2.03
C GLY A 101 -4.68 13.95 -0.72
N LEU A 102 -4.14 14.42 0.41
CA LEU A 102 -4.81 14.37 1.71
C LEU A 102 -6.10 15.20 1.75
N ILE A 103 -6.07 16.42 1.18
CA ILE A 103 -7.26 17.27 1.10
C ILE A 103 -8.33 16.61 0.21
N ALA A 104 -7.95 16.15 -0.97
CA ALA A 104 -8.86 15.47 -1.90
C ALA A 104 -9.43 14.18 -1.26
N ALA A 105 -8.59 13.39 -0.59
CA ALA A 105 -9.01 12.21 0.15
C ALA A 105 -10.04 12.56 1.24
N GLY A 106 -9.81 13.62 2.01
CA GLY A 106 -10.74 14.10 3.03
C GLY A 106 -12.10 14.47 2.44
N VAL A 107 -12.11 15.28 1.37
CA VAL A 107 -13.35 15.70 0.71
C VAL A 107 -14.13 14.50 0.17
N VAL A 108 -13.47 13.60 -0.57
CA VAL A 108 -14.16 12.43 -1.16
C VAL A 108 -14.58 11.42 -0.07
N THR A 109 -13.80 11.29 1.02
CA THR A 109 -14.19 10.47 2.17
C THR A 109 -15.47 10.99 2.83
N LEU A 110 -15.59 12.31 3.01
CA LEU A 110 -16.81 12.93 3.52
C LEU A 110 -18.00 12.64 2.60
N LEU A 111 -17.84 12.87 1.30
CA LEU A 111 -18.90 12.59 0.32
C LEU A 111 -19.30 11.11 0.31
N THR A 112 -18.34 10.19 0.48
CA THR A 112 -18.61 8.75 0.60
C THR A 112 -19.47 8.42 1.82
N GLY A 113 -19.18 9.05 2.97
CA GLY A 113 -19.98 8.91 4.19
C GLY A 113 -21.42 9.45 4.05
N LEU A 114 -21.61 10.44 3.19
CA LEU A 114 -22.92 11.04 2.91
C LEU A 114 -23.67 10.37 1.75
N ALA A 115 -23.10 9.36 1.10
CA ALA A 115 -23.72 8.70 -0.04
C ALA A 115 -25.07 8.06 0.34
N PRO A 116 -26.17 8.40 -0.38
CA PRO A 116 -27.49 7.88 -0.07
C PRO A 116 -27.72 6.44 -0.53
N THR A 117 -26.95 5.97 -1.51
CA THR A 117 -27.09 4.63 -2.11
C THR A 117 -25.74 4.00 -2.40
N LEU A 118 -25.70 2.68 -2.56
CA LEU A 118 -24.52 1.96 -3.04
C LEU A 118 -24.06 2.50 -4.40
N GLY A 119 -25.01 2.77 -5.33
CA GLY A 119 -24.69 3.27 -6.67
C GLY A 119 -23.94 4.61 -6.67
N THR A 120 -24.27 5.51 -5.74
CA THR A 120 -23.55 6.79 -5.55
C THR A 120 -22.26 6.61 -4.78
N ALA A 121 -22.18 5.64 -3.87
CA ALA A 121 -20.98 5.36 -3.11
C ALA A 121 -19.86 4.78 -3.96
N LEU A 122 -20.16 3.93 -4.96
CA LEU A 122 -19.13 3.25 -5.77
C LEU A 122 -18.23 4.21 -6.56
N PRO A 123 -18.72 5.18 -7.35
CA PRO A 123 -17.85 6.15 -8.01
C PRO A 123 -17.08 7.02 -7.01
N LEU A 124 -17.68 7.38 -5.87
CA LEU A 124 -16.98 8.09 -4.81
C LEU A 124 -15.86 7.24 -4.21
N ARG A 125 -16.02 5.94 -4.08
CA ARG A 125 -14.96 5.03 -3.63
C ARG A 125 -13.81 4.94 -4.63
N VAL A 126 -14.09 4.94 -5.95
CA VAL A 126 -13.04 5.02 -6.98
C VAL A 126 -12.27 6.33 -6.84
N LEU A 127 -12.94 7.47 -6.73
CA LEU A 127 -12.31 8.78 -6.55
C LEU A 127 -11.54 8.87 -5.22
N GLN A 128 -12.06 8.29 -4.15
CA GLN A 128 -11.39 8.22 -2.85
C GLN A 128 -10.09 7.41 -2.96
N GLY A 129 -10.16 6.22 -3.59
CA GLY A 129 -8.99 5.40 -3.84
C GLY A 129 -7.96 6.16 -4.69
N LEU A 130 -8.38 6.81 -5.77
CA LEU A 130 -7.53 7.60 -6.64
C LEU A 130 -6.80 8.71 -5.87
N ALA A 131 -7.52 9.51 -5.08
CA ALA A 131 -6.95 10.59 -4.28
C ALA A 131 -5.95 10.07 -3.23
N ILE A 132 -6.31 8.98 -2.53
CA ILE A 132 -5.45 8.34 -1.53
C ILE A 132 -4.21 7.71 -2.19
N GLY A 133 -4.32 7.24 -3.44
CA GLY A 133 -3.20 6.70 -4.21
C GLY A 133 -2.07 7.69 -4.48
N ALA A 134 -2.30 8.98 -4.31
CA ALA A 134 -1.25 10.02 -4.35
C ALA A 134 -0.33 9.98 -3.11
N ILE A 135 -0.82 9.47 -1.99
CA ILE A 135 -0.17 9.60 -0.68
C ILE A 135 1.09 8.72 -0.57
N PRO A 136 1.07 7.40 -0.83
CA PRO A 136 2.23 6.55 -0.62
C PRO A 136 3.46 6.92 -1.47
N PRO A 137 3.36 7.15 -2.79
CA PRO A 137 4.52 7.52 -3.60
C PRO A 137 5.08 8.88 -3.18
N ALA A 138 4.23 9.88 -2.93
CA ALA A 138 4.67 11.19 -2.48
C ALA A 138 5.36 11.14 -1.10
N MET A 139 4.81 10.34 -0.17
CA MET A 139 5.35 10.21 1.18
C MET A 139 6.69 9.46 1.21
N THR A 140 6.82 8.36 0.45
CA THR A 140 8.09 7.62 0.34
C THR A 140 9.16 8.42 -0.37
N ALA A 141 8.85 9.11 -1.45
CA ALA A 141 9.77 10.00 -2.14
C ALA A 141 10.23 11.16 -1.22
N TYR A 142 9.31 11.74 -0.45
CA TYR A 142 9.64 12.75 0.55
C TYR A 142 10.57 12.21 1.65
N ALA A 143 10.30 11.03 2.18
CA ALA A 143 11.12 10.41 3.21
C ALA A 143 12.56 10.17 2.74
N THR A 144 12.75 9.81 1.47
CA THR A 144 14.08 9.58 0.91
C THR A 144 14.84 10.86 0.54
N THR A 145 14.15 11.96 0.29
CA THR A 145 14.77 13.23 -0.16
C THR A 145 14.87 14.28 0.94
N ARG A 146 13.89 14.35 1.85
CA ARG A 146 13.71 15.44 2.83
C ARG A 146 13.89 15.01 4.29
N ILE A 147 14.26 13.77 4.56
CA ILE A 147 14.73 13.30 5.85
C ILE A 147 16.25 13.15 5.79
N ALA A 148 16.93 13.55 6.87
CA ALA A 148 18.37 13.43 6.96
C ALA A 148 18.85 11.98 6.71
N PRO A 149 19.93 11.76 5.93
CA PRO A 149 20.37 10.41 5.51
C PRO A 149 20.45 9.40 6.64
N ALA A 150 21.00 9.78 7.80
CA ALA A 150 21.14 8.92 8.98
C ALA A 150 19.79 8.47 9.60
N ARG A 151 18.67 9.09 9.23
CA ARG A 151 17.33 8.82 9.77
C ARG A 151 16.33 8.35 8.73
N ARG A 152 16.71 8.24 7.46
CA ARG A 152 15.83 7.79 6.35
C ARG A 152 15.27 6.39 6.58
N ALA A 153 16.13 5.47 7.04
CA ALA A 153 15.71 4.11 7.33
C ALA A 153 14.55 4.06 8.33
N VAL A 154 14.65 4.83 9.43
CA VAL A 154 13.59 4.91 10.44
C VAL A 154 12.30 5.42 9.83
N ALA A 155 12.34 6.49 9.03
CA ALA A 155 11.14 7.06 8.41
C ALA A 155 10.48 6.08 7.43
N VAL A 156 11.27 5.45 6.55
CA VAL A 156 10.76 4.48 5.55
C VAL A 156 10.20 3.23 6.23
N THR A 157 10.89 2.68 7.23
CA THR A 157 10.39 1.53 8.00
C THR A 157 9.07 1.88 8.70
N THR A 158 8.97 3.07 9.32
CA THR A 158 7.71 3.52 9.93
C THR A 158 6.57 3.56 8.93
N ILE A 159 6.81 4.09 7.73
CA ILE A 159 5.79 4.15 6.67
C ILE A 159 5.32 2.75 6.29
N ILE A 160 6.25 1.83 6.04
CA ILE A 160 5.93 0.44 5.63
C ILE A 160 5.18 -0.28 6.75
N THR A 161 5.66 -0.19 7.99
CA THR A 161 5.01 -0.82 9.15
C THR A 161 3.61 -0.26 9.36
N ALA A 162 3.43 1.04 9.22
CA ALA A 162 2.12 1.68 9.36
C ALA A 162 1.14 1.26 8.26
N PHE A 163 1.60 1.10 7.01
CA PHE A 163 0.76 0.55 5.94
C PHE A 163 0.30 -0.88 6.23
N LEU A 164 1.19 -1.73 6.74
CA LEU A 164 0.84 -3.10 7.13
C LEU A 164 -0.14 -3.09 8.32
N ALA A 165 0.14 -2.31 9.35
CA ALA A 165 -0.70 -2.22 10.54
C ALA A 165 -2.10 -1.65 10.23
N ALA A 166 -2.22 -0.79 9.22
CA ALA A 166 -3.48 -0.20 8.79
C ALA A 166 -4.53 -1.26 8.41
N THR A 167 -4.09 -2.40 7.85
CA THR A 167 -4.99 -3.50 7.44
C THR A 167 -5.79 -4.08 8.61
N VAL A 168 -5.23 -4.03 9.81
CA VAL A 168 -5.86 -4.54 11.03
C VAL A 168 -6.42 -3.39 11.87
N ILE A 169 -5.63 -2.35 12.13
CA ILE A 169 -6.03 -1.24 13.02
C ILE A 169 -7.28 -0.56 12.51
N ALA A 170 -7.42 -0.34 11.20
CA ALA A 170 -8.61 0.28 10.62
C ALA A 170 -9.86 -0.56 10.83
N GLN A 171 -9.75 -1.88 10.69
CA GLN A 171 -10.86 -2.81 10.93
C GLN A 171 -11.26 -2.83 12.41
N LEU A 172 -10.27 -2.88 13.33
CA LEU A 172 -10.54 -2.83 14.76
C LEU A 172 -11.22 -1.52 15.16
N ALA A 173 -10.73 -0.39 14.64
CA ALA A 173 -11.28 0.92 14.90
C ALA A 173 -12.73 1.05 14.41
N SER A 174 -13.00 0.66 13.15
CA SER A 174 -14.34 0.73 12.57
C SER A 174 -15.32 -0.25 13.23
N GLN A 175 -14.89 -1.49 13.52
CA GLN A 175 -15.70 -2.47 14.25
C GLN A 175 -16.07 -1.99 15.65
N THR A 176 -15.15 -1.29 16.33
CA THR A 176 -15.44 -0.74 17.65
C THR A 176 -16.36 0.47 17.55
N ALA A 177 -16.10 1.36 16.59
CA ALA A 177 -16.87 2.59 16.42
C ALA A 177 -18.36 2.32 16.14
N VAL A 178 -18.68 1.36 15.24
CA VAL A 178 -20.08 1.09 14.86
C VAL A 178 -20.93 0.47 15.97
N ARG A 179 -20.34 0.13 17.10
CA ARG A 179 -21.12 -0.25 18.32
C ARG A 179 -21.74 0.95 19.00
N TYR A 180 -21.20 2.16 18.79
CA TYR A 180 -21.57 3.37 19.50
C TYR A 180 -22.14 4.44 18.58
N VAL A 181 -21.75 4.42 17.29
CA VAL A 181 -22.16 5.42 16.31
C VAL A 181 -22.57 4.79 14.99
N GLU A 182 -23.39 5.48 14.20
CA GLU A 182 -23.73 5.06 12.85
C GLU A 182 -22.49 5.02 11.96
N TRP A 183 -22.40 4.07 11.03
CA TRP A 183 -21.26 3.84 10.15
C TRP A 183 -20.82 5.10 9.36
N ARG A 184 -21.75 6.01 9.06
CA ARG A 184 -21.45 7.27 8.37
C ARG A 184 -20.47 8.14 9.15
N TRP A 185 -20.60 8.17 10.48
CA TRP A 185 -19.72 8.94 11.34
C TRP A 185 -18.25 8.47 11.28
N VAL A 186 -18.01 7.21 10.96
CA VAL A 186 -16.65 6.69 10.77
C VAL A 186 -15.99 7.36 9.57
N PHE A 187 -16.73 7.55 8.46
CA PHE A 187 -16.22 8.27 7.29
C PHE A 187 -16.09 9.78 7.56
N ILE A 188 -17.04 10.39 8.23
CA ILE A 188 -17.00 11.82 8.59
C ILE A 188 -15.80 12.11 9.50
N ALA A 189 -15.59 11.30 10.53
CA ALA A 189 -14.42 11.42 11.42
C ALA A 189 -13.10 11.20 10.66
N SER A 190 -13.05 10.22 9.76
CA SER A 190 -11.89 10.00 8.89
C SER A 190 -11.61 11.19 8.00
N ALA A 191 -12.64 11.82 7.43
CA ALA A 191 -12.51 13.01 6.61
C ALA A 191 -11.95 14.19 7.39
N ALA A 192 -12.45 14.43 8.60
CA ALA A 192 -11.91 15.46 9.51
C ALA A 192 -10.43 15.17 9.84
N LEU A 193 -10.09 13.91 10.10
CA LEU A 193 -8.72 13.50 10.39
C LEU A 193 -7.80 13.71 9.17
N PHE A 194 -8.24 13.44 7.95
CA PHE A 194 -7.50 13.78 6.73
C PHE A 194 -7.21 15.29 6.64
N GLY A 195 -8.18 16.13 6.95
CA GLY A 195 -8.01 17.58 7.00
C GLY A 195 -6.97 18.01 8.05
N LEU A 196 -7.02 17.45 9.25
CA LEU A 196 -6.04 17.71 10.31
C LEU A 196 -4.63 17.26 9.92
N VAL A 197 -4.50 16.07 9.31
CA VAL A 197 -3.23 15.55 8.82
C VAL A 197 -2.69 16.39 7.68
N ALA A 198 -3.54 16.84 6.75
CA ALA A 198 -3.15 17.76 5.67
C ALA A 198 -2.60 19.09 6.22
N LEU A 199 -3.28 19.64 7.21
CA LEU A 199 -2.85 20.86 7.91
C LEU A 199 -1.52 20.66 8.64
N ALA A 200 -1.36 19.54 9.36
CA ALA A 200 -0.12 19.18 10.02
C ALA A 200 1.03 18.99 9.02
N ALA A 201 0.79 18.29 7.91
CA ALA A 201 1.75 18.08 6.84
C ALA A 201 2.18 19.41 6.20
N SER A 202 1.23 20.30 5.90
CA SER A 202 1.52 21.61 5.30
C SER A 202 2.44 22.47 6.16
N ARG A 203 2.32 22.37 7.50
CA ARG A 203 3.10 23.14 8.47
C ARG A 203 4.40 22.49 8.90
N ALA A 204 4.40 21.15 9.08
CA ALA A 204 5.54 20.43 9.66
C ALA A 204 6.58 20.02 8.62
N MET A 205 6.20 19.81 7.36
CA MET A 205 7.08 19.35 6.30
C MET A 205 7.88 20.48 5.67
N ALA A 206 9.17 20.24 5.42
CA ALA A 206 10.02 21.20 4.71
C ALA A 206 9.49 21.45 3.28
N PRO A 207 9.71 22.63 2.70
CA PRO A 207 9.30 22.95 1.34
C PRO A 207 9.92 22.00 0.31
N ASP A 208 9.23 21.82 -0.81
CA ASP A 208 9.76 21.04 -1.94
C ASP A 208 11.04 21.69 -2.51
N ALA A 209 11.94 20.88 -3.06
CA ALA A 209 13.08 21.41 -3.80
C ALA A 209 12.58 22.15 -5.06
N PRO A 210 13.30 23.18 -5.54
CA PRO A 210 13.04 23.73 -6.85
C PRO A 210 13.04 22.62 -7.89
N GLY A 211 11.96 22.52 -8.69
CA GLY A 211 11.75 21.41 -9.61
C GLY A 211 12.83 21.34 -10.68
N GLY A 212 13.51 20.22 -10.77
CA GLY A 212 14.47 19.83 -11.80
C GLY A 212 14.20 18.41 -12.29
N GLY A 213 12.93 17.98 -12.28
CA GLY A 213 12.56 16.61 -12.59
C GLY A 213 12.42 16.32 -14.09
N ALA A 214 12.49 15.04 -14.43
CA ALA A 214 12.16 14.50 -15.74
C ALA A 214 10.80 15.01 -16.25
N SER A 215 10.61 15.09 -17.55
CA SER A 215 9.33 15.46 -18.12
C SER A 215 8.27 14.41 -17.71
N LEU A 216 7.04 14.86 -17.42
CA LEU A 216 5.93 13.93 -17.14
C LEU A 216 5.78 12.88 -18.24
N ALA A 217 5.87 13.33 -19.51
CA ALA A 217 5.80 12.44 -20.66
C ALA A 217 6.88 11.35 -20.63
N GLY A 218 8.14 11.71 -20.25
CA GLY A 218 9.22 10.75 -20.10
C GLY A 218 8.98 9.73 -18.98
N SER A 219 8.46 10.19 -17.85
CA SER A 219 8.14 9.31 -16.70
C SER A 219 7.01 8.33 -17.03
N TYR A 220 5.95 8.78 -17.70
CA TYR A 220 4.87 7.88 -18.14
C TYR A 220 5.30 6.96 -19.29
N ALA A 221 6.15 7.42 -20.20
CA ALA A 221 6.70 6.60 -21.28
C ALA A 221 7.61 5.46 -20.78
N ALA A 222 8.10 5.52 -19.54
CA ALA A 222 8.83 4.43 -18.92
C ALA A 222 7.94 3.23 -18.57
N ILE A 223 6.63 3.43 -18.30
CA ILE A 223 5.71 2.37 -17.89
C ILE A 223 5.59 1.25 -18.92
N PRO A 224 5.28 1.51 -20.21
CA PRO A 224 5.23 0.44 -21.21
C PRO A 224 6.59 -0.24 -21.45
N ARG A 225 7.72 0.45 -21.22
CA ARG A 225 9.05 -0.17 -21.29
C ARG A 225 9.24 -1.17 -20.16
N VAL A 226 8.84 -0.82 -18.95
CA VAL A 226 8.87 -1.70 -17.77
C VAL A 226 7.99 -2.94 -17.98
N LEU A 227 6.79 -2.79 -18.53
CA LEU A 227 5.89 -3.91 -18.83
C LEU A 227 6.42 -4.86 -19.91
N ARG A 228 7.39 -4.44 -20.72
CA ARG A 228 8.08 -5.32 -21.69
C ARG A 228 9.18 -6.17 -21.06
N ILE A 229 9.53 -5.95 -19.79
CA ILE A 229 10.51 -6.78 -19.07
C ILE A 229 9.86 -8.11 -18.72
N ALA A 230 10.10 -9.14 -19.55
CA ALA A 230 9.43 -10.45 -19.42
C ALA A 230 9.62 -11.10 -18.04
N ARG A 231 10.77 -10.88 -17.37
CA ARG A 231 11.06 -11.38 -16.03
C ARG A 231 10.22 -10.72 -14.94
N LEU A 232 9.72 -9.51 -15.17
CA LEU A 232 8.93 -8.75 -14.22
C LEU A 232 7.48 -9.25 -14.15
N LEU A 233 6.90 -9.66 -15.27
CA LEU A 233 5.49 -10.03 -15.37
C LEU A 233 5.05 -11.14 -14.39
N PRO A 234 5.78 -12.27 -14.26
CA PRO A 234 5.42 -13.30 -13.29
C PRO A 234 5.46 -12.78 -11.84
N MET A 235 6.40 -11.92 -11.52
CA MET A 235 6.54 -11.34 -10.18
C MET A 235 5.39 -10.36 -9.87
N LEU A 236 4.98 -9.56 -10.86
CA LEU A 236 3.82 -8.66 -10.75
C LEU A 236 2.53 -9.47 -10.53
N ALA A 237 2.34 -10.55 -11.29
CA ALA A 237 1.18 -11.43 -11.16
C ALA A 237 1.16 -12.16 -9.80
N ALA A 238 2.32 -12.63 -9.31
CA ALA A 238 2.44 -13.19 -7.96
C ALA A 238 2.04 -12.19 -6.88
N GLY A 239 2.46 -10.93 -7.02
CA GLY A 239 2.08 -9.84 -6.11
C GLY A 239 0.59 -9.53 -6.14
N ALA A 240 -0.01 -9.52 -7.33
CA ALA A 240 -1.45 -9.33 -7.49
C ALA A 240 -2.25 -10.44 -6.79
N LEU A 241 -1.87 -11.71 -6.98
CA LEU A 241 -2.53 -12.85 -6.34
C LEU A 241 -2.35 -12.83 -4.81
N ALA A 242 -1.15 -12.49 -4.32
CA ALA A 242 -0.88 -12.36 -2.90
C ALA A 242 -1.77 -11.28 -2.24
N MET A 243 -1.89 -10.12 -2.88
CA MET A 243 -2.74 -9.04 -2.38
C MET A 243 -4.22 -9.36 -2.53
N ALA A 244 -4.63 -10.04 -3.61
CA ALA A 244 -5.99 -10.54 -3.77
C ALA A 244 -6.37 -11.47 -2.61
N ALA A 245 -5.52 -12.44 -2.26
CA ALA A 245 -5.75 -13.35 -1.15
C ALA A 245 -5.83 -12.61 0.21
N MET A 246 -4.98 -11.60 0.42
CA MET A 246 -4.97 -10.78 1.63
C MET A 246 -6.30 -10.05 1.85
N VAL A 247 -6.85 -9.43 0.79
CA VAL A 247 -8.12 -8.71 0.89
C VAL A 247 -9.31 -9.67 0.92
N ALA A 248 -9.23 -10.76 0.15
CA ALA A 248 -10.28 -11.76 0.07
C ALA A 248 -10.53 -12.47 1.40
N VAL A 249 -9.50 -12.78 2.19
CA VAL A 249 -9.68 -13.48 3.47
C VAL A 249 -10.51 -12.65 4.45
N TYR A 250 -10.20 -11.37 4.61
CA TYR A 250 -10.95 -10.50 5.51
C TYR A 250 -12.38 -10.25 5.03
N THR A 251 -12.56 -10.08 3.72
CA THR A 251 -13.88 -9.94 3.11
C THR A 251 -14.70 -11.23 3.25
N GLY A 252 -14.04 -12.37 3.02
CA GLY A 252 -14.70 -13.67 3.05
C GLY A 252 -15.11 -14.13 4.46
N ILE A 253 -14.34 -13.78 5.49
CA ILE A 253 -14.74 -14.02 6.89
C ILE A 253 -16.07 -13.32 7.19
N GLU A 254 -16.24 -12.10 6.72
CA GLU A 254 -17.49 -11.33 6.89
C GLU A 254 -18.64 -11.92 6.08
N LEU A 255 -18.37 -12.33 4.82
CA LEU A 255 -19.38 -12.88 3.93
C LEU A 255 -19.88 -14.28 4.32
N THR A 256 -18.99 -15.11 4.85
CA THR A 256 -19.32 -16.50 5.23
C THR A 256 -19.95 -16.60 6.61
N GLY A 257 -19.79 -15.58 7.46
CA GLY A 257 -20.25 -15.60 8.84
C GLY A 257 -19.67 -16.72 9.68
N ILE A 258 -18.48 -17.28 9.30
CA ILE A 258 -17.84 -18.40 10.01
C ILE A 258 -17.55 -18.09 11.47
N VAL A 259 -17.38 -16.83 11.81
CA VAL A 259 -17.19 -16.35 13.16
C VAL A 259 -18.31 -15.36 13.46
N THR A 260 -19.13 -15.67 14.43
CA THR A 260 -20.23 -14.81 14.88
C THR A 260 -19.85 -14.09 16.17
N GLY A 261 -20.45 -12.90 16.36
CA GLY A 261 -20.19 -12.08 17.53
C GLY A 261 -18.99 -11.14 17.38
N SER A 262 -19.17 -9.94 17.89
CA SER A 262 -18.22 -8.83 17.72
C SER A 262 -16.89 -9.04 18.43
N GLY A 263 -16.86 -9.74 19.57
CA GLY A 263 -15.64 -10.05 20.33
C GLY A 263 -14.74 -11.03 19.60
N PRO A 264 -15.25 -12.23 19.21
CA PRO A 264 -14.50 -13.20 18.42
C PRO A 264 -13.96 -12.62 17.10
N LEU A 265 -14.75 -11.85 16.35
CA LEU A 265 -14.30 -11.17 15.14
C LEU A 265 -13.17 -10.16 15.40
N LEU A 266 -13.27 -9.42 16.52
CA LEU A 266 -12.22 -8.50 16.92
C LEU A 266 -10.91 -9.25 17.25
N ALA A 267 -11.01 -10.34 18.02
CA ALA A 267 -9.85 -11.19 18.37
C ALA A 267 -9.21 -11.78 17.12
N LEU A 268 -10.02 -12.29 16.18
CA LEU A 268 -9.53 -12.86 14.93
C LEU A 268 -8.78 -11.82 14.08
N ARG A 269 -9.30 -10.60 13.96
CA ARG A 269 -8.62 -9.51 13.26
C ARG A 269 -7.34 -9.08 13.96
N ALA A 270 -7.35 -8.99 15.29
CA ALA A 270 -6.20 -8.61 16.10
C ALA A 270 -5.08 -9.64 16.10
N SER A 271 -5.37 -10.92 15.80
CA SER A 271 -4.38 -12.01 15.83
C SER A 271 -3.19 -11.81 14.89
N ALA A 272 -3.35 -11.02 13.84
CA ALA A 272 -2.27 -10.68 12.92
C ALA A 272 -1.27 -9.63 13.46
N LEU A 273 -1.64 -8.83 14.48
CA LEU A 273 -0.78 -7.76 15.00
C LEU A 273 0.57 -8.23 15.52
N PRO A 274 0.68 -9.32 16.34
CA PRO A 274 1.97 -9.80 16.82
C PRO A 274 2.92 -10.18 15.69
N VAL A 275 2.39 -10.84 14.65
CA VAL A 275 3.19 -11.24 13.48
C VAL A 275 3.65 -10.00 12.69
N MET A 276 2.80 -9.01 12.52
CA MET A 276 3.18 -7.75 11.85
C MET A 276 4.30 -7.03 12.58
N ILE A 277 4.30 -7.05 13.90
CA ILE A 277 5.39 -6.48 14.74
C ILE A 277 6.68 -7.31 14.58
N ALA A 278 6.56 -8.63 14.44
CA ALA A 278 7.70 -9.54 14.31
C ALA A 278 8.32 -9.54 12.90
N LEU A 279 7.58 -9.14 11.84
CA LEU A 279 8.02 -9.19 10.44
C LEU A 279 9.39 -8.54 10.19
N PRO A 280 9.72 -7.33 10.71
CA PRO A 280 11.03 -6.73 10.49
C PRO A 280 12.19 -7.59 11.02
N PHE A 281 11.97 -8.31 12.12
CA PHE A 281 12.96 -9.21 12.73
C PHE A 281 13.08 -10.52 11.94
N LEU A 282 11.97 -11.04 11.43
CA LEU A 282 11.94 -12.22 10.57
C LEU A 282 12.60 -11.98 9.20
N ALA A 283 12.54 -10.75 8.70
CA ALA A 283 13.18 -10.38 7.44
C ALA A 283 14.71 -10.54 7.47
N ILE A 284 15.36 -10.40 8.65
CA ILE A 284 16.82 -10.50 8.80
C ILE A 284 17.34 -11.90 8.42
N PRO A 285 16.89 -13.01 9.05
CA PRO A 285 17.34 -14.35 8.68
C PRO A 285 16.90 -14.75 7.27
N LEU A 286 15.70 -14.32 6.83
CA LEU A 286 15.16 -14.63 5.51
C LEU A 286 15.92 -13.92 4.39
N SER A 287 16.60 -12.80 4.66
CA SER A 287 17.42 -12.11 3.66
C SER A 287 18.62 -12.93 3.16
N ARG A 288 18.96 -14.03 3.82
CA ARG A 288 19.98 -15.00 3.38
C ARG A 288 19.50 -15.88 2.21
N LEU A 289 18.19 -16.00 2.01
CA LEU A 289 17.61 -16.73 0.88
C LEU A 289 17.61 -15.84 -0.37
N ALA A 290 17.68 -16.48 -1.55
CA ALA A 290 17.46 -15.77 -2.79
C ALA A 290 16.03 -15.16 -2.82
N ARG A 291 15.87 -13.98 -3.43
CA ARG A 291 14.58 -13.27 -3.40
C ARG A 291 13.39 -14.06 -3.93
N PRO A 292 13.50 -14.77 -5.07
CA PRO A 292 12.38 -15.60 -5.51
C PRO A 292 12.02 -16.67 -4.48
N ASP A 293 13.00 -17.25 -3.78
CA ASP A 293 12.78 -18.26 -2.76
C ASP A 293 12.08 -17.68 -1.51
N GLN A 294 12.34 -16.41 -1.15
CA GLN A 294 11.60 -15.72 -0.10
C GLN A 294 10.12 -15.52 -0.47
N VAL A 295 9.83 -15.20 -1.75
CA VAL A 295 8.44 -15.06 -2.22
C VAL A 295 7.75 -16.41 -2.20
N VAL A 296 8.41 -17.47 -2.67
CA VAL A 296 7.87 -18.85 -2.66
C VAL A 296 7.61 -19.33 -1.23
N LEU A 297 8.55 -19.10 -0.32
CA LEU A 297 8.38 -19.45 1.09
C LEU A 297 7.19 -18.69 1.70
N GLY A 298 7.12 -17.37 1.50
CA GLY A 298 6.05 -16.55 2.07
C GLY A 298 4.67 -16.92 1.54
N THR A 299 4.52 -17.05 0.21
CA THR A 299 3.24 -17.45 -0.42
C THR A 299 2.91 -18.91 -0.17
N GLY A 300 3.90 -19.80 -0.10
CA GLY A 300 3.72 -21.23 0.21
C GLY A 300 3.25 -21.46 1.65
N VAL A 301 3.88 -20.79 2.63
CA VAL A 301 3.43 -20.83 4.04
C VAL A 301 2.00 -20.28 4.16
N ALA A 302 1.70 -19.18 3.48
CA ALA A 302 0.35 -18.62 3.43
C ALA A 302 -0.67 -19.60 2.79
N ALA A 303 -0.29 -20.30 1.72
CA ALA A 303 -1.12 -21.32 1.08
C ALA A 303 -1.42 -22.50 2.02
N LEU A 304 -0.39 -23.00 2.70
CA LEU A 304 -0.55 -24.09 3.69
C LEU A 304 -1.46 -23.67 4.85
N ALA A 305 -1.34 -22.42 5.31
CA ALA A 305 -2.24 -21.87 6.31
C ALA A 305 -3.71 -21.87 5.84
N MET A 306 -3.97 -21.55 4.57
CA MET A 306 -5.32 -21.57 4.01
C MET A 306 -5.84 -23.01 3.80
N VAL A 307 -4.99 -23.94 3.38
CA VAL A 307 -5.35 -25.38 3.36
C VAL A 307 -5.75 -25.85 4.75
N ALA A 308 -4.95 -25.56 5.78
CA ALA A 308 -5.28 -25.91 7.16
C ALA A 308 -6.56 -25.22 7.65
N ALA A 309 -6.80 -23.97 7.26
CA ALA A 309 -8.00 -23.22 7.62
C ALA A 309 -9.28 -23.85 7.04
N ALA A 310 -9.20 -24.50 5.88
CA ALA A 310 -10.35 -25.21 5.31
C ALA A 310 -10.87 -26.35 6.20
N PHE A 311 -10.01 -26.91 7.07
CA PHE A 311 -10.34 -27.98 8.00
C PHE A 311 -10.50 -27.52 9.45
N ALA A 312 -10.23 -26.23 9.74
CA ALA A 312 -10.28 -25.70 11.10
C ALA A 312 -11.71 -25.56 11.65
N GLY A 313 -12.75 -25.60 10.78
CA GLY A 313 -14.13 -25.38 11.19
C GLY A 313 -14.32 -24.01 11.87
N GLU A 314 -15.10 -23.97 12.93
CA GLU A 314 -15.39 -22.76 13.72
C GLU A 314 -14.40 -22.54 14.89
N HIS A 315 -13.30 -23.28 14.93
CA HIS A 315 -12.32 -23.16 16.01
C HIS A 315 -11.58 -21.80 15.94
N LEU A 316 -12.05 -20.82 16.69
CA LEU A 316 -11.54 -19.45 16.67
C LEU A 316 -10.02 -19.34 16.83
N VAL A 317 -9.43 -20.10 17.77
CA VAL A 317 -7.99 -20.04 18.03
C VAL A 317 -7.21 -20.57 16.82
N ALA A 318 -7.66 -21.69 16.22
CA ALA A 318 -7.03 -22.23 15.03
C ALA A 318 -7.10 -21.25 13.86
N LEU A 319 -8.28 -20.67 13.61
CA LEU A 319 -8.45 -19.64 12.58
C LEU A 319 -7.58 -18.41 12.83
N ALA A 320 -7.47 -17.95 14.09
CA ALA A 320 -6.65 -16.81 14.46
C ALA A 320 -5.16 -17.05 14.19
N VAL A 321 -4.64 -18.23 14.56
CA VAL A 321 -3.25 -18.63 14.29
C VAL A 321 -3.00 -18.72 12.78
N LEU A 322 -3.89 -19.39 12.04
CA LEU A 322 -3.75 -19.58 10.60
C LEU A 322 -3.84 -18.26 9.83
N LEU A 323 -4.71 -17.35 10.26
CA LEU A 323 -4.78 -16.01 9.70
C LEU A 323 -3.49 -15.21 9.97
N ALA A 324 -2.95 -15.31 11.18
CA ALA A 324 -1.66 -14.70 11.52
C ALA A 324 -0.51 -15.24 10.65
N VAL A 325 -0.49 -16.56 10.42
CA VAL A 325 0.49 -17.22 9.52
C VAL A 325 0.33 -16.75 8.08
N LEU A 326 -0.91 -16.66 7.57
CA LEU A 326 -1.20 -16.09 6.24
C LEU A 326 -0.62 -14.68 6.10
N VAL A 327 -0.98 -13.80 7.05
CA VAL A 327 -0.52 -12.40 7.04
C VAL A 327 1.00 -12.31 7.15
N GLY A 328 1.62 -13.17 7.96
CA GLY A 328 3.07 -13.27 8.09
C GLY A 328 3.75 -13.66 6.78
N GLY A 329 3.25 -14.70 6.12
CA GLY A 329 3.76 -15.16 4.83
C GLY A 329 3.66 -14.08 3.75
N LEU A 330 2.50 -13.42 3.63
CA LEU A 330 2.31 -12.33 2.68
C LEU A 330 3.15 -11.10 3.02
N GLY A 331 3.34 -10.82 4.31
CA GLY A 331 4.19 -9.73 4.80
C GLY A 331 5.67 -9.93 4.45
N VAL A 332 6.14 -11.17 4.31
CA VAL A 332 7.47 -11.49 3.79
C VAL A 332 7.52 -11.31 2.27
N ALA A 333 6.54 -11.84 1.54
CA ALA A 333 6.55 -11.86 0.08
C ALA A 333 6.43 -10.47 -0.55
N ALA A 334 5.51 -9.62 -0.08
CA ALA A 334 5.17 -8.35 -0.72
C ALA A 334 6.33 -7.34 -0.83
N PRO A 335 7.13 -7.08 0.24
CA PRO A 335 8.30 -6.19 0.13
C PRO A 335 9.36 -6.73 -0.84
N VAL A 336 9.56 -8.04 -0.87
CA VAL A 336 10.55 -8.69 -1.75
C VAL A 336 10.14 -8.56 -3.21
N ILE A 337 8.86 -8.73 -3.53
CA ILE A 337 8.32 -8.52 -4.89
C ILE A 337 8.57 -7.09 -5.34
N THR A 338 8.28 -6.11 -4.49
CA THR A 338 8.48 -4.69 -4.80
C THR A 338 9.95 -4.33 -5.01
N GLN A 339 10.84 -4.85 -4.16
CA GLN A 339 12.28 -4.63 -4.29
C GLN A 339 12.82 -5.27 -5.57
N THR A 340 12.42 -6.51 -5.87
CA THR A 340 12.80 -7.21 -7.09
C THR A 340 12.33 -6.47 -8.34
N ALA A 341 11.08 -5.97 -8.33
CA ALA A 341 10.57 -5.14 -9.41
C ALA A 341 11.41 -3.89 -9.64
N GLY A 342 11.76 -3.18 -8.56
CA GLY A 342 12.61 -1.99 -8.64
C GLY A 342 14.01 -2.27 -9.20
N GLU A 343 14.61 -3.43 -8.88
CA GLU A 343 15.93 -3.81 -9.40
C GLU A 343 15.88 -4.21 -10.87
N LEU A 344 14.90 -5.03 -11.24
CA LEU A 344 14.68 -5.42 -12.64
C LEU A 344 14.37 -4.20 -13.53
N GLY A 345 13.81 -3.14 -12.96
CA GLY A 345 13.54 -1.88 -13.64
C GLY A 345 14.81 -1.10 -14.03
N GLY A 346 15.96 -1.35 -13.41
CA GLY A 346 17.21 -0.66 -13.68
C GLY A 346 17.07 0.87 -13.67
N GLU A 347 17.35 1.53 -14.79
CA GLU A 347 17.19 2.99 -14.95
C GLU A 347 15.73 3.46 -14.74
N HIS A 348 14.75 2.58 -14.95
CA HIS A 348 13.33 2.83 -14.76
C HIS A 348 12.80 2.31 -13.41
N ARG A 349 13.66 2.21 -12.38
CA ARG A 349 13.35 1.66 -11.07
C ARG A 349 12.06 2.23 -10.46
N ALA A 350 11.88 3.55 -10.51
CA ALA A 350 10.69 4.21 -9.97
C ALA A 350 9.41 3.76 -10.69
N ALA A 351 9.43 3.70 -12.02
CA ALA A 351 8.31 3.20 -12.81
C ALA A 351 8.00 1.72 -12.51
N ALA A 352 9.03 0.87 -12.37
CA ALA A 352 8.86 -0.55 -12.04
C ALA A 352 8.25 -0.76 -10.64
N THR A 353 8.67 0.03 -9.66
CA THR A 353 8.08 0.03 -8.33
C THR A 353 6.62 0.48 -8.36
N SER A 354 6.30 1.54 -9.12
CA SER A 354 4.92 2.01 -9.29
C SER A 354 4.02 0.97 -9.97
N VAL A 355 4.53 0.30 -11.00
CA VAL A 355 3.82 -0.81 -11.68
C VAL A 355 3.62 -1.99 -10.74
N SER A 356 4.57 -2.30 -9.86
CA SER A 356 4.43 -3.35 -8.84
C SER A 356 3.31 -3.00 -7.84
N MET A 357 3.25 -1.77 -7.37
CA MET A 357 2.18 -1.31 -6.50
C MET A 357 0.82 -1.32 -7.22
N PHE A 358 0.78 -0.85 -8.47
CA PHE A 358 -0.42 -0.96 -9.30
C PHE A 358 -0.91 -2.40 -9.38
N SER A 359 -0.01 -3.36 -9.67
CA SER A 359 -0.33 -4.78 -9.75
C SER A 359 -0.93 -5.31 -8.45
N PHE A 360 -0.38 -4.96 -7.29
CA PHE A 360 -0.93 -5.35 -5.99
C PHE A 360 -2.37 -4.87 -5.82
N TYR A 361 -2.68 -3.63 -6.20
CA TYR A 361 -4.03 -3.10 -6.04
C TYR A 361 -5.01 -3.54 -7.12
N VAL A 362 -4.51 -3.96 -8.30
CA VAL A 362 -5.31 -4.76 -9.24
C VAL A 362 -5.74 -6.07 -8.58
N GLY A 363 -4.84 -6.75 -7.90
CA GLY A 363 -5.16 -7.92 -7.07
C GLY A 363 -6.17 -7.60 -5.97
N ALA A 364 -5.96 -6.51 -5.24
CA ALA A 364 -6.89 -6.05 -4.22
C ALA A 364 -8.31 -5.74 -4.77
N THR A 365 -8.40 -5.33 -6.03
CA THR A 365 -9.69 -5.12 -6.72
C THR A 365 -10.43 -6.43 -6.95
N VAL A 366 -9.69 -7.47 -7.36
CA VAL A 366 -10.24 -8.80 -7.68
C VAL A 366 -10.54 -9.62 -6.43
N GLY A 367 -9.76 -9.43 -5.35
CA GLY A 367 -9.86 -10.21 -4.12
C GLY A 367 -11.27 -10.32 -3.54
N PRO A 368 -11.98 -9.20 -3.28
CA PRO A 368 -13.35 -9.22 -2.75
C PRO A 368 -14.34 -9.94 -3.68
N LEU A 369 -14.16 -9.84 -4.98
CA LEU A 369 -15.00 -10.51 -5.97
C LEU A 369 -14.77 -12.03 -5.94
N ALA A 370 -13.52 -12.46 -5.85
CA ALA A 370 -13.17 -13.87 -5.66
C ALA A 370 -13.73 -14.40 -4.32
N ALA A 371 -13.61 -13.62 -3.24
CA ALA A 371 -14.20 -13.97 -1.95
C ALA A 371 -15.71 -14.15 -2.04
N ARG A 372 -16.41 -13.23 -2.70
CA ARG A 372 -17.86 -13.33 -2.93
C ARG A 372 -18.24 -14.59 -3.69
N ALA A 373 -17.53 -14.91 -4.78
CA ALA A 373 -17.80 -16.09 -5.60
C ALA A 373 -17.58 -17.40 -4.82
N ALA A 374 -16.56 -17.46 -3.98
CA ALA A 374 -16.25 -18.63 -3.17
C ALA A 374 -17.14 -18.76 -1.93
N ALA A 375 -17.50 -17.65 -1.28
CA ALA A 375 -18.23 -17.63 -0.02
C ALA A 375 -19.64 -18.22 -0.11
N VAL A 376 -20.26 -18.26 -1.30
CA VAL A 376 -21.56 -18.93 -1.53
C VAL A 376 -21.52 -20.43 -1.22
N HIS A 377 -20.32 -21.04 -1.27
CA HIS A 377 -20.07 -22.44 -0.93
C HIS A 377 -19.44 -22.62 0.45
N GLY A 378 -19.47 -21.56 1.29
CA GLY A 378 -18.96 -21.57 2.65
C GLY A 378 -17.46 -21.28 2.78
N PHE A 379 -16.99 -21.21 4.02
CA PHE A 379 -15.60 -20.85 4.34
C PHE A 379 -14.56 -21.87 3.80
N PRO A 380 -14.80 -23.21 3.83
CA PRO A 380 -13.84 -24.14 3.25
C PRO A 380 -13.56 -23.88 1.77
N ALA A 381 -14.58 -23.59 0.96
CA ALA A 381 -14.43 -23.27 -0.46
C ALA A 381 -13.62 -21.97 -0.67
N LEU A 382 -13.86 -20.96 0.15
CA LEU A 382 -13.06 -19.75 0.18
C LEU A 382 -11.59 -20.07 0.50
N ALA A 383 -11.32 -20.83 1.57
CA ALA A 383 -9.97 -21.17 1.99
C ALA A 383 -9.20 -21.93 0.91
N TRP A 384 -9.84 -22.91 0.23
CA TRP A 384 -9.27 -23.60 -0.92
C TRP A 384 -8.99 -22.67 -2.09
N THR A 385 -9.90 -21.75 -2.41
CA THR A 385 -9.71 -20.76 -3.47
C THR A 385 -8.46 -19.90 -3.19
N LEU A 386 -8.31 -19.43 -1.95
CA LEU A 386 -7.15 -18.63 -1.55
C LEU A 386 -5.86 -19.46 -1.58
N ALA A 387 -5.91 -20.73 -1.14
CA ALA A 387 -4.76 -21.64 -1.21
C ALA A 387 -4.28 -21.80 -2.66
N VAL A 388 -5.20 -22.06 -3.60
CA VAL A 388 -4.88 -22.20 -5.03
C VAL A 388 -4.26 -20.89 -5.57
N MET A 389 -4.83 -19.74 -5.28
CA MET A 389 -4.27 -18.44 -5.70
C MET A 389 -2.83 -18.27 -5.20
N LEU A 390 -2.54 -18.64 -3.96
CA LEU A 390 -1.22 -18.52 -3.35
C LEU A 390 -0.21 -19.55 -3.90
N VAL A 391 -0.65 -20.77 -4.21
CA VAL A 391 0.18 -21.77 -4.90
C VAL A 391 0.54 -21.28 -6.30
N VAL A 392 -0.42 -20.72 -7.03
CA VAL A 392 -0.16 -20.10 -8.34
C VAL A 392 0.83 -18.94 -8.22
N ALA A 393 0.70 -18.10 -7.19
CA ALA A 393 1.65 -17.01 -6.92
C ALA A 393 3.07 -17.56 -6.66
N ALA A 394 3.21 -18.64 -5.88
CA ALA A 394 4.49 -19.31 -5.65
C ALA A 394 5.08 -19.86 -6.97
N GLY A 395 4.26 -20.52 -7.79
CA GLY A 395 4.65 -21.04 -9.09
C GLY A 395 5.13 -19.96 -10.06
N LEU A 396 4.45 -18.81 -10.09
CA LEU A 396 4.85 -17.65 -10.88
C LEU A 396 6.21 -17.08 -10.41
N ALA A 397 6.45 -17.01 -9.11
CA ALA A 397 7.74 -16.58 -8.57
C ALA A 397 8.88 -17.53 -8.97
N LEU A 398 8.65 -18.85 -8.95
CA LEU A 398 9.59 -19.87 -9.43
C LEU A 398 9.83 -19.76 -10.94
N TRP A 399 8.79 -19.51 -11.71
CA TRP A 399 8.92 -19.32 -13.16
C TRP A 399 9.76 -18.08 -13.48
N GLY A 400 9.54 -16.98 -12.78
CA GLY A 400 10.38 -15.79 -12.88
C GLY A 400 11.86 -16.06 -12.59
N LYS A 401 12.16 -16.94 -11.61
CA LYS A 401 13.52 -17.41 -11.30
C LYS A 401 14.14 -18.17 -12.47
N LYS A 402 13.42 -19.09 -13.09
CA LYS A 402 13.91 -19.88 -14.24
C LYS A 402 14.24 -18.99 -15.45
N ILE A 403 13.43 -17.98 -15.75
CA ILE A 403 13.72 -17.02 -16.82
C ILE A 403 15.01 -16.24 -16.52
N GLN A 404 15.39 -16.06 -15.26
CA GLN A 404 16.61 -15.39 -14.85
C GLN A 404 17.85 -16.27 -15.12
N THR A 405 17.81 -17.55 -14.74
CA THR A 405 18.95 -18.49 -14.87
C THR A 405 19.19 -18.98 -16.30
N SER A 406 18.23 -18.86 -17.21
CA SER A 406 18.38 -19.32 -18.60
C SER A 406 19.04 -18.30 -19.53
N ARG A 407 19.41 -17.11 -19.05
CA ARG A 407 20.03 -16.03 -19.82
C ARG A 407 21.38 -15.54 -19.28
N ASP A 408 21.75 -16.02 -18.08
CA ASP A 408 23.08 -15.90 -17.50
C ASP A 408 23.91 -17.13 -17.89
#